data_d81370aee74c3a7edaa79431c174597c
#
_entry.id   d81370aee74c3a7edaa79431c174597c
#
_cell.length_a   1.000
_cell.length_b   1.000
_cell.length_c   1.000
_cell.angle_alpha   90.00
_cell.angle_beta   90.00
_cell.angle_gamma   90.00
#
_symmetry.space_group_name_H-M   'P 1'
#
loop_
_entity.id
_entity.type
_entity.pdbx_description
1 polymer ?
#
loop_
_entity_poly.entity_id
_entity_poly.type
_entity_poly.pdbx_seq_one_letter_code
_entity_poly.pdbx_strand_id
1 'polypeptide(L)'
;MDVLKGRGPADLTEVCLQLAANMLVLADKGSSAECRAMAEAVIADGSAYAKCKEMFAAQGGDTRVLDDYSLFEKPAASYELLAEEDGYIVANDAEKIGSASVLLGAGRQKKGDPLDFAAGITLHKKRGDYVHKGESLATFYGAADKFDAAAAEYRSGLVYGPEKPEEAPLVY
;
A
#
# COMPACT_ATOMS: atom_id res chain seq x y z
N MET A 1 0.70 -2.16 -9.39
CA MET A 1 0.89 -1.77 -10.80
C MET A 1 2.11 -0.87 -10.97
N ASP A 2 2.25 0.21 -10.22
CA ASP A 2 3.34 1.18 -10.43
C ASP A 2 4.74 0.59 -10.21
N VAL A 3 4.93 -0.37 -9.30
CA VAL A 3 6.17 -1.15 -9.18
C VAL A 3 6.51 -1.84 -10.50
N LEU A 4 5.56 -2.53 -11.13
CA LEU A 4 5.76 -3.22 -12.41
C LEU A 4 5.99 -2.26 -13.60
N LYS A 5 5.63 -0.99 -13.44
CA LYS A 5 5.89 0.09 -14.41
C LYS A 5 7.20 0.84 -14.10
N GLY A 6 7.98 0.40 -13.11
CA GLY A 6 9.24 1.03 -12.71
C GLY A 6 9.11 2.37 -11.99
N ARG A 7 7.94 2.70 -11.44
CA ARG A 7 7.64 3.97 -10.77
C ARG A 7 6.90 3.82 -9.42
N GLY A 8 6.97 2.63 -8.82
CA GLY A 8 6.44 2.38 -7.49
C GLY A 8 7.25 3.03 -6.37
N PRO A 9 6.71 3.12 -5.14
CA PRO A 9 7.46 3.52 -3.98
C PRO A 9 8.69 2.63 -3.77
N ALA A 10 9.82 3.21 -3.37
CA ALA A 10 11.09 2.51 -3.27
C ALA A 10 11.05 1.35 -2.27
N ASP A 11 10.44 1.58 -1.09
CA ASP A 11 10.25 0.58 -0.04
C ASP A 11 9.42 -0.63 -0.52
N LEU A 12 8.30 -0.37 -1.17
CA LEU A 12 7.46 -1.44 -1.73
C LEU A 12 8.18 -2.19 -2.85
N THR A 13 8.91 -1.47 -3.71
CA THR A 13 9.69 -2.08 -4.80
C THR A 13 10.76 -3.01 -4.24
N GLU A 14 11.47 -2.60 -3.18
CA GLU A 14 12.48 -3.42 -2.50
C GLU A 14 11.88 -4.72 -1.95
N VAL A 15 10.78 -4.62 -1.22
CA VAL A 15 10.08 -5.81 -0.67
C VAL A 15 9.64 -6.74 -1.79
N CYS A 16 9.05 -6.21 -2.87
CA CYS A 16 8.62 -7.02 -4.02
C CYS A 16 9.79 -7.75 -4.69
N LEU A 17 10.90 -7.07 -4.90
CA LEU A 17 12.10 -7.64 -5.52
C LEU A 17 12.72 -8.72 -4.63
N GLN A 18 12.80 -8.50 -3.32
CA GLN A 18 13.31 -9.48 -2.37
C GLN A 18 12.47 -10.75 -2.36
N LEU A 19 11.15 -10.61 -2.30
CA LEU A 19 10.22 -11.74 -2.36
C LEU A 19 10.34 -12.50 -3.68
N ALA A 20 10.38 -11.80 -4.81
CA ALA A 20 10.53 -12.41 -6.14
C ALA A 20 11.87 -13.16 -6.26
N ALA A 21 12.96 -12.56 -5.79
CA ALA A 21 14.27 -13.22 -5.78
C ALA A 21 14.26 -14.50 -4.94
N ASN A 22 13.67 -14.45 -3.73
CA ASN A 22 13.56 -15.64 -2.86
C ASN A 22 12.72 -16.74 -3.51
N MET A 23 11.62 -16.41 -4.19
CA MET A 23 10.81 -17.39 -4.93
C MET A 23 11.63 -18.05 -6.06
N LEU A 24 12.45 -17.27 -6.78
CA LEU A 24 13.31 -17.79 -7.83
C LEU A 24 14.42 -18.71 -7.27
N VAL A 25 15.02 -18.35 -6.13
CA VAL A 25 15.99 -19.22 -5.43
C VAL A 25 15.35 -20.54 -5.03
N LEU A 26 14.15 -20.51 -4.44
CA LEU A 26 13.42 -21.72 -4.07
C LEU A 26 13.02 -22.58 -5.27
N ALA A 27 12.96 -22.00 -6.46
CA ALA A 27 12.72 -22.67 -7.74
C ALA A 27 14.01 -23.10 -8.45
N ASP A 28 15.17 -23.09 -7.76
CA ASP A 28 16.49 -23.47 -8.29
C ASP A 28 16.91 -22.71 -9.56
N LYS A 29 16.57 -21.40 -9.64
CA LYS A 29 16.88 -20.55 -10.82
C LYS A 29 18.27 -19.91 -10.76
N GLY A 30 18.95 -19.97 -9.63
CA GLY A 30 20.28 -19.41 -9.42
C GLY A 30 20.54 -18.99 -7.99
N SER A 31 21.66 -18.33 -7.77
CA SER A 31 21.99 -17.68 -6.51
C SER A 31 21.05 -16.51 -6.20
N SER A 32 21.03 -16.04 -4.95
CA SER A 32 20.22 -14.88 -4.55
C SER A 32 20.50 -13.63 -5.40
N ALA A 33 21.77 -13.37 -5.70
CA ALA A 33 22.16 -12.21 -6.52
C ALA A 33 21.69 -12.34 -7.98
N GLU A 34 21.83 -13.52 -8.58
CA GLU A 34 21.35 -13.78 -9.95
C GLU A 34 19.82 -13.69 -10.02
N CYS A 35 19.11 -14.28 -9.05
CA CYS A 35 17.65 -14.22 -8.96
C CYS A 35 17.14 -12.78 -8.74
N ARG A 36 17.85 -11.98 -7.95
CA ARG A 36 17.56 -10.56 -7.79
C ARG A 36 17.69 -9.81 -9.11
N ALA A 37 18.79 -10.01 -9.83
CA ALA A 37 19.01 -9.40 -11.14
C ALA A 37 17.95 -9.82 -12.17
N MET A 38 17.49 -11.08 -12.14
CA MET A 38 16.38 -11.54 -13.00
C MET A 38 15.08 -10.79 -12.69
N ALA A 39 14.74 -10.59 -11.42
CA ALA A 39 13.54 -9.87 -11.01
C ALA A 39 13.59 -8.38 -11.42
N GLU A 40 14.73 -7.75 -11.28
CA GLU A 40 14.95 -6.36 -11.72
C GLU A 40 14.86 -6.21 -13.25
N ALA A 41 15.44 -7.15 -14.00
CA ALA A 41 15.43 -7.12 -15.45
C ALA A 41 14.01 -7.16 -16.05
N VAL A 42 13.13 -8.01 -15.53
CA VAL A 42 11.74 -8.12 -16.04
C VAL A 42 10.84 -6.94 -15.67
N ILE A 43 11.20 -6.16 -14.66
CA ILE A 43 10.57 -4.86 -14.39
C ILE A 43 11.10 -3.83 -15.40
N ALA A 44 12.43 -3.79 -15.61
CA ALA A 44 13.08 -2.79 -16.45
C ALA A 44 12.66 -2.91 -17.93
N ASP A 45 12.53 -4.14 -18.44
CA ASP A 45 12.10 -4.40 -19.83
C ASP A 45 10.58 -4.41 -20.03
N GLY A 46 9.79 -4.32 -18.96
CA GLY A 46 8.33 -4.30 -18.97
C GLY A 46 7.65 -5.67 -19.14
N SER A 47 8.42 -6.76 -19.24
CA SER A 47 7.87 -8.10 -19.44
C SER A 47 7.03 -8.58 -18.24
N ALA A 48 7.43 -8.19 -17.00
CA ALA A 48 6.62 -8.47 -15.80
C ALA A 48 5.25 -7.76 -15.85
N TYR A 49 5.20 -6.52 -16.33
CA TYR A 49 3.93 -5.80 -16.49
C TYR A 49 3.06 -6.44 -17.59
N ALA A 50 3.66 -6.83 -18.71
CA ALA A 50 2.95 -7.54 -19.78
C ALA A 50 2.37 -8.87 -19.28
N LYS A 51 3.13 -9.65 -18.50
CA LYS A 51 2.66 -10.89 -17.89
C LYS A 51 1.53 -10.67 -16.88
N CYS A 52 1.59 -9.59 -16.12
CA CYS A 52 0.51 -9.20 -15.21
C CYS A 52 -0.80 -8.91 -15.98
N LYS A 53 -0.72 -8.18 -17.10
CA LYS A 53 -1.90 -7.93 -17.97
C LYS A 53 -2.48 -9.23 -18.52
N GLU A 54 -1.63 -10.13 -19.01
CA GLU A 54 -2.04 -11.46 -19.49
C GLU A 54 -2.78 -12.26 -18.40
N MET A 55 -2.26 -12.25 -17.17
CA MET A 55 -2.87 -12.93 -16.03
C MET A 55 -4.27 -12.36 -15.73
N PHE A 56 -4.44 -11.04 -15.69
CA PHE A 56 -5.73 -10.40 -15.45
C PHE A 56 -6.73 -10.69 -16.59
N ALA A 57 -6.27 -10.63 -17.85
CA ALA A 57 -7.11 -10.96 -19.02
C ALA A 57 -7.59 -12.42 -18.97
N ALA A 58 -6.71 -13.36 -18.63
CA ALA A 58 -7.05 -14.79 -18.51
C ALA A 58 -8.10 -15.06 -17.41
N GLN A 59 -8.19 -14.19 -16.40
CA GLN A 59 -9.22 -14.25 -15.35
C GLN A 59 -10.49 -13.46 -15.69
N GLY A 60 -10.60 -12.93 -16.90
CA GLY A 60 -11.77 -12.16 -17.37
C GLY A 60 -11.78 -10.70 -16.90
N GLY A 61 -10.66 -10.18 -16.39
CA GLY A 61 -10.54 -8.79 -15.94
C GLY A 61 -10.40 -7.81 -17.12
N ASP A 62 -10.90 -6.60 -16.92
CA ASP A 62 -10.68 -5.49 -17.87
C ASP A 62 -9.29 -4.90 -17.66
N THR A 63 -8.36 -5.25 -18.55
CA THR A 63 -6.97 -4.81 -18.45
C THR A 63 -6.73 -3.34 -18.81
N ARG A 64 -7.72 -2.64 -19.35
CA ARG A 64 -7.61 -1.20 -19.63
C ARG A 64 -7.37 -0.37 -18.37
N VAL A 65 -7.96 -0.79 -17.24
CA VAL A 65 -7.78 -0.15 -15.93
C VAL A 65 -6.32 -0.17 -15.45
N LEU A 66 -5.51 -1.09 -15.95
CA LEU A 66 -4.09 -1.19 -15.59
C LEU A 66 -3.26 -0.08 -16.26
N ASP A 67 -3.70 0.42 -17.41
CA ASP A 67 -3.06 1.52 -18.13
C ASP A 67 -3.67 2.87 -17.73
N ASP A 68 -4.97 2.92 -17.51
CA ASP A 68 -5.73 4.13 -17.15
C ASP A 68 -6.53 3.91 -15.86
N TYR A 69 -6.00 4.41 -14.75
CA TYR A 69 -6.63 4.31 -13.43
C TYR A 69 -7.93 5.12 -13.30
N SER A 70 -8.21 6.05 -14.22
CA SER A 70 -9.46 6.81 -14.21
C SER A 70 -10.69 5.94 -14.52
N LEU A 71 -10.47 4.74 -15.08
CA LEU A 71 -11.51 3.74 -15.36
C LEU A 71 -11.95 2.95 -14.11
N PHE A 72 -11.21 3.04 -13.00
CA PHE A 72 -11.68 2.45 -11.76
C PHE A 72 -12.89 3.22 -11.20
N GLU A 73 -13.76 2.51 -10.50
CA GLU A 73 -14.83 3.12 -9.74
C GLU A 73 -14.28 4.15 -8.76
N LYS A 74 -14.95 5.30 -8.70
CA LYS A 74 -14.52 6.38 -7.79
C LYS A 74 -15.18 6.20 -6.42
N PRO A 75 -14.46 6.50 -5.33
CA PRO A 75 -15.03 6.46 -4.00
C PRO A 75 -16.15 7.48 -3.85
N ALA A 76 -17.14 7.17 -3.01
CA ALA A 76 -18.28 8.03 -2.74
C ALA A 76 -17.87 9.38 -2.12
N ALA A 77 -16.84 9.35 -1.27
CA ALA A 77 -16.25 10.55 -0.65
C ALA A 77 -14.78 10.30 -0.31
N SER A 78 -14.07 11.37 0.07
CA SER A 78 -12.73 11.31 0.64
C SER A 78 -12.63 12.18 1.89
N TYR A 79 -11.71 11.81 2.78
CA TYR A 79 -11.44 12.51 4.03
C TYR A 79 -9.93 12.58 4.28
N GLU A 80 -9.43 13.78 4.57
CA GLU A 80 -8.02 13.98 4.95
C GLU A 80 -7.85 13.80 6.46
N LEU A 81 -7.08 12.78 6.84
CA LEU A 81 -6.67 12.58 8.22
C LEU A 81 -5.47 13.48 8.52
N LEU A 82 -5.66 14.45 9.41
CA LEU A 82 -4.64 15.43 9.74
C LEU A 82 -3.90 15.07 11.03
N ALA A 83 -2.63 15.48 11.12
CA ALA A 83 -1.82 15.38 12.32
C ALA A 83 -2.40 16.27 13.43
N GLU A 84 -2.44 15.75 14.67
CA GLU A 84 -3.00 16.46 15.83
C GLU A 84 -1.95 17.30 16.56
N GLU A 85 -0.66 16.96 16.36
CA GLU A 85 0.48 17.65 16.97
C GLU A 85 1.71 17.61 16.07
N ASP A 86 2.74 18.40 16.40
CA ASP A 86 4.03 18.38 15.75
C ASP A 86 4.88 17.22 16.29
N GLY A 87 5.66 16.55 15.43
CA GLY A 87 6.58 15.51 15.88
C GLY A 87 6.95 14.49 14.80
N TYR A 88 7.84 13.59 15.17
CA TYR A 88 8.12 12.41 14.34
C TYR A 88 7.04 11.35 14.56
N ILE A 89 6.63 10.68 13.52
CA ILE A 89 5.84 9.45 13.63
C ILE A 89 6.79 8.34 14.11
N VAL A 90 6.74 7.99 15.40
CA VAL A 90 7.60 6.96 15.98
C VAL A 90 6.99 5.57 15.89
N ALA A 91 5.67 5.47 15.82
CA ALA A 91 4.96 4.23 15.51
C ALA A 91 3.73 4.52 14.63
N ASN A 92 3.45 3.59 13.73
CA ASN A 92 2.25 3.59 12.89
C ASN A 92 1.88 2.12 12.67
N ASP A 93 0.96 1.62 13.50
CA ASP A 93 0.62 0.20 13.56
C ASP A 93 -0.13 -0.23 12.30
N ALA A 94 0.47 -1.14 11.53
CA ALA A 94 -0.09 -1.65 10.28
C ALA A 94 -1.40 -2.43 10.49
N GLU A 95 -1.58 -3.11 11.63
CA GLU A 95 -2.84 -3.80 11.97
C GLU A 95 -3.97 -2.79 12.16
N LYS A 96 -3.70 -1.67 12.83
CA LYS A 96 -4.68 -0.59 13.03
C LYS A 96 -5.04 0.11 11.72
N ILE A 97 -4.07 0.32 10.84
CA ILE A 97 -4.32 0.85 9.48
C ILE A 97 -5.18 -0.13 8.68
N GLY A 98 -4.87 -1.44 8.75
CA GLY A 98 -5.66 -2.49 8.11
C GLY A 98 -7.09 -2.54 8.63
N SER A 99 -7.27 -2.47 9.96
CA SER A 99 -8.59 -2.42 10.61
C SER A 99 -9.38 -1.17 10.20
N ALA A 100 -8.75 0.00 10.14
CA ALA A 100 -9.37 1.22 9.65
C ALA A 100 -9.84 1.07 8.19
N SER A 101 -9.04 0.42 7.32
CA SER A 101 -9.42 0.14 5.94
C SER A 101 -10.65 -0.78 5.86
N VAL A 102 -10.76 -1.79 6.73
CA VAL A 102 -11.95 -2.65 6.84
C VAL A 102 -13.17 -1.86 7.25
N LEU A 103 -13.04 -0.93 8.22
CA LEU A 103 -14.13 -0.04 8.65
C LEU A 103 -14.64 0.86 7.51
N LEU A 104 -13.75 1.31 6.62
CA LEU A 104 -14.13 2.06 5.42
C LEU A 104 -14.95 1.23 4.42
N GLY A 105 -14.84 -0.10 4.46
CA GLY A 105 -15.55 -1.01 3.57
C GLY A 105 -14.64 -1.79 2.61
N ALA A 106 -13.33 -1.58 2.64
CA ALA A 106 -12.37 -2.32 1.80
C ALA A 106 -12.23 -3.79 2.21
N GLY A 107 -12.70 -4.16 3.41
CA GLY A 107 -12.72 -5.52 3.94
C GLY A 107 -14.06 -5.88 4.57
N ARG A 108 -14.26 -7.18 4.86
CA ARG A 108 -15.47 -7.69 5.53
C ARG A 108 -15.25 -7.75 7.02
N GLN A 109 -16.16 -7.17 7.80
CA GLN A 109 -16.19 -7.30 9.26
C GLN A 109 -16.81 -8.65 9.67
N LYS A 110 -17.76 -9.14 8.88
CA LYS A 110 -18.40 -10.45 9.06
C LYS A 110 -18.70 -11.10 7.71
N LYS A 111 -18.92 -12.41 7.74
CA LYS A 111 -19.25 -13.19 6.55
C LYS A 111 -20.52 -12.64 5.87
N GLY A 112 -20.41 -12.34 4.57
CA GLY A 112 -21.54 -11.84 3.78
C GLY A 112 -21.59 -10.33 3.63
N ASP A 113 -20.78 -9.56 4.36
CA ASP A 113 -20.72 -8.12 4.15
C ASP A 113 -20.29 -7.79 2.70
N PRO A 114 -20.90 -6.76 2.08
CA PRO A 114 -20.46 -6.28 0.78
C PRO A 114 -19.07 -5.65 0.89
N LEU A 115 -18.30 -5.73 -0.20
CA LEU A 115 -17.03 -5.00 -0.34
C LEU A 115 -17.28 -3.73 -1.15
N ASP A 116 -16.71 -2.63 -0.70
CA ASP A 116 -16.54 -1.41 -1.47
C ASP A 116 -15.14 -1.41 -2.08
N PHE A 117 -15.05 -1.69 -3.38
CA PHE A 117 -13.76 -1.79 -4.09
C PHE A 117 -13.09 -0.43 -4.31
N ALA A 118 -13.82 0.67 -4.09
CA ALA A 118 -13.28 2.03 -4.14
C ALA A 118 -12.84 2.55 -2.77
N ALA A 119 -13.18 1.83 -1.67
CA ALA A 119 -12.75 2.19 -0.33
C ALA A 119 -11.28 1.83 -0.08
N GLY A 120 -10.60 2.63 0.74
CA GLY A 120 -9.21 2.39 1.12
C GLY A 120 -8.54 3.58 1.77
N ILE A 121 -7.23 3.48 1.95
CA ILE A 121 -6.39 4.50 2.58
C ILE A 121 -5.14 4.73 1.72
N THR A 122 -4.85 5.98 1.39
CA THR A 122 -3.55 6.39 0.86
C THR A 122 -2.75 7.04 1.99
N LEU A 123 -1.59 6.45 2.30
CA LEU A 123 -0.67 7.00 3.31
C LEU A 123 0.20 8.09 2.68
N HIS A 124 0.27 9.26 3.31
CA HIS A 124 1.16 10.35 2.93
C HIS A 124 2.39 10.41 3.83
N LYS A 125 2.25 9.90 5.06
CA LYS A 125 3.30 9.87 6.08
C LYS A 125 3.45 8.48 6.65
N LYS A 126 4.69 8.12 6.96
CA LYS A 126 5.08 6.82 7.51
C LYS A 126 5.93 7.00 8.77
N ARG A 127 6.22 5.91 9.47
CA ARG A 127 7.17 5.90 10.58
C ARG A 127 8.50 6.53 10.15
N GLY A 128 9.01 7.47 10.94
CA GLY A 128 10.23 8.21 10.69
C GLY A 128 10.03 9.59 10.02
N ASP A 129 8.85 9.87 9.48
CA ASP A 129 8.53 11.21 8.95
C ASP A 129 8.25 12.19 10.07
N TYR A 130 8.72 13.42 9.91
CA TYR A 130 8.29 14.54 10.74
C TYR A 130 7.01 15.15 10.17
N VAL A 131 6.09 15.53 11.03
CA VAL A 131 4.83 16.15 10.65
C VAL A 131 4.58 17.41 11.48
N HIS A 132 3.88 18.36 10.87
CA HIS A 132 3.34 19.51 11.57
C HIS A 132 1.86 19.30 11.85
N LYS A 133 1.38 19.86 12.97
CA LYS A 133 -0.05 19.86 13.30
C LYS A 133 -0.86 20.42 12.13
N GLY A 134 -1.89 19.68 11.73
CA GLY A 134 -2.73 19.99 10.57
C GLY A 134 -2.18 19.52 9.22
N GLU A 135 -1.00 18.90 9.18
CA GLU A 135 -0.47 18.29 7.96
C GLU A 135 -1.19 16.95 7.69
N SER A 136 -1.43 16.64 6.40
CA SER A 136 -2.12 15.40 6.01
C SER A 136 -1.24 14.18 6.25
N LEU A 137 -1.77 13.23 7.05
CA LEU A 137 -1.17 11.92 7.32
C LEU A 137 -1.60 10.88 6.29
N ALA A 138 -2.86 10.93 5.91
CA ALA A 138 -3.47 9.96 5.01
C ALA A 138 -4.76 10.52 4.39
N THR A 139 -5.12 10.02 3.22
CA THR A 139 -6.45 10.22 2.63
C THR A 139 -7.25 8.93 2.76
N PHE A 140 -8.43 9.01 3.34
CA PHE A 140 -9.41 7.93 3.40
C PHE A 140 -10.41 8.06 2.26
N TYR A 141 -10.83 6.93 1.72
CA TYR A 141 -11.81 6.81 0.64
C TYR A 141 -12.93 5.87 1.07
N GLY A 142 -14.18 6.23 0.79
CA GLY A 142 -15.34 5.41 1.12
C GLY A 142 -16.60 6.24 1.37
N ALA A 143 -17.58 5.69 2.09
CA ALA A 143 -18.77 6.40 2.52
C ALA A 143 -18.47 7.34 3.71
N ALA A 144 -19.03 8.57 3.67
CA ALA A 144 -18.68 9.62 4.63
C ALA A 144 -19.02 9.28 6.09
N ASP A 145 -20.06 8.49 6.33
CA ASP A 145 -20.48 8.05 7.65
C ASP A 145 -19.52 7.06 8.34
N LYS A 146 -18.52 6.55 7.60
CA LYS A 146 -17.51 5.61 8.11
C LYS A 146 -16.21 6.28 8.54
N PHE A 147 -15.98 7.54 8.16
CA PHE A 147 -14.69 8.21 8.36
C PHE A 147 -14.32 8.38 9.83
N ASP A 148 -15.24 8.74 10.70
CA ASP A 148 -14.96 8.97 12.13
C ASP A 148 -14.47 7.69 12.82
N ALA A 149 -15.13 6.56 12.58
CA ALA A 149 -14.74 5.28 13.15
C ALA A 149 -13.37 4.82 12.62
N ALA A 150 -13.14 4.96 11.31
CA ALA A 150 -11.86 4.61 10.69
C ALA A 150 -10.72 5.52 11.18
N ALA A 151 -10.98 6.82 11.36
CA ALA A 151 -10.00 7.77 11.88
C ALA A 151 -9.62 7.47 13.34
N ALA A 152 -10.60 7.11 14.17
CA ALA A 152 -10.34 6.72 15.55
C ALA A 152 -9.48 5.44 15.62
N GLU A 153 -9.78 4.44 14.78
CA GLU A 153 -8.98 3.21 14.71
C GLU A 153 -7.56 3.47 14.22
N TYR A 154 -7.38 4.26 13.15
CA TYR A 154 -6.06 4.63 12.64
C TYR A 154 -5.22 5.34 13.73
N ARG A 155 -5.82 6.36 14.39
CA ARG A 155 -5.16 7.12 15.46
C ARG A 155 -4.76 6.26 16.65
N SER A 156 -5.50 5.19 16.94
CA SER A 156 -5.15 4.27 18.04
C SER A 156 -3.80 3.56 17.85
N GLY A 157 -3.33 3.46 16.61
CA GLY A 157 -2.04 2.88 16.26
C GLY A 157 -0.93 3.90 15.94
N LEU A 158 -1.23 5.21 16.07
CA LEU A 158 -0.30 6.28 15.75
C LEU A 158 0.34 6.84 17.02
N VAL A 159 1.67 6.96 17.01
CA VAL A 159 2.42 7.56 18.12
C VAL A 159 3.38 8.61 17.60
N TYR A 160 3.34 9.79 18.20
CA TYR A 160 4.27 10.87 17.93
C TYR A 160 5.41 10.88 18.97
N GLY A 161 6.56 11.40 18.59
CA GLY A 161 7.70 11.59 19.48
C GLY A 161 8.60 12.74 19.05
N PRO A 162 9.45 13.25 19.96
CA PRO A 162 10.32 14.38 19.68
C PRO A 162 11.52 14.05 18.81
N GLU A 163 11.89 12.77 18.72
CA GLU A 163 13.10 12.29 18.03
C GLU A 163 12.74 11.33 16.91
N LYS A 164 13.53 11.38 15.82
CA LYS A 164 13.40 10.43 14.71
C LYS A 164 13.72 9.01 15.20
N PRO A 165 12.82 8.03 15.01
CA PRO A 165 13.10 6.65 15.39
C PRO A 165 14.20 6.06 14.52
N GLU A 166 14.94 5.07 15.04
CA GLU A 166 15.90 4.29 14.25
C GLU A 166 15.23 3.63 13.05
N GLU A 167 15.95 3.61 11.92
CA GLU A 167 15.47 2.91 10.74
C GLU A 167 15.44 1.40 10.99
N ALA A 168 14.29 0.78 10.78
CA ALA A 168 14.16 -0.66 10.81
C ALA A 168 14.38 -1.23 9.38
N PRO A 169 15.02 -2.40 9.26
CA PRO A 169 15.13 -3.05 7.95
C PRO A 169 13.74 -3.38 7.40
N LEU A 170 13.57 -3.23 6.08
CA LEU A 170 12.30 -3.57 5.40
C LEU A 170 12.06 -5.09 5.34
N VAL A 171 13.13 -5.86 5.35
CA VAL A 171 13.12 -7.34 5.31
C VAL A 171 14.15 -7.85 6.32
N TYR A 172 13.79 -8.87 7.09
CA TYR A 172 14.63 -9.53 8.11
C TYR A 172 15.18 -10.86 7.63
#